data_ea4f0eb9a6da577e528ceefba12030b4
#
_entry.id   ea4f0eb9a6da577e528ceefba12030b4
#
_cell.length_a   1.000
_cell.length_b   1.000
_cell.length_c   1.000
_cell.angle_alpha   90.00
_cell.angle_beta   90.00
_cell.angle_gamma   90.00
#
_symmetry.space_group_name_H-M   'P 1'
#
loop_
_entity.id
_entity.type
_entity.pdbx_description
1 polymer ?
#
loop_
_entity_poly.entity_id
_entity_poly.type
_entity_poly.pdbx_seq_one_letter_code
_entity_poly.pdbx_strand_id
1 'polypeptide(L)'
;MYDLYCQYYRADKLVAELTKNENLEVSDAEAKVIGIQQIELDSRAEAENVLALAQAEKADFGAIAAKYSKNSRTDRTLEWQKDMDTLERAAFELEQDQVSGILEQGGRYYILKCVNAYDEEATAARKSRLAQEKKTNAFLGIYEPYVKEHTVKLKKLPGDVVEFSGGEGCTADNFFQLYHGYFSK
;
A
#
# COMPACT_ATOMS: atom_id res chain seq x y z
N MET A 1 27.71 -14.51 13.29
CA MET A 1 27.25 -13.62 12.20
C MET A 1 27.32 -14.27 10.84
N TYR A 2 28.47 -14.85 10.40
CA TYR A 2 28.60 -15.55 9.12
C TYR A 2 27.54 -16.65 8.90
N ASP A 3 27.31 -17.51 9.89
CA ASP A 3 26.32 -18.59 9.80
C ASP A 3 24.89 -18.07 9.62
N LEU A 4 24.54 -16.93 10.25
CA LEU A 4 23.25 -16.29 10.07
C LEU A 4 23.07 -15.79 8.63
N TYR A 5 24.10 -15.16 8.04
CA TYR A 5 24.06 -14.77 6.63
C TYR A 5 23.90 -15.97 5.70
N CYS A 6 24.62 -17.07 5.96
CA CYS A 6 24.51 -18.30 5.17
C CYS A 6 23.10 -18.91 5.26
N GLN A 7 22.51 -18.92 6.46
CA GLN A 7 21.14 -19.43 6.65
C GLN A 7 20.12 -18.55 5.92
N TYR A 8 20.22 -17.23 6.06
CA TYR A 8 19.32 -16.30 5.37
C TYR A 8 19.44 -16.39 3.85
N TYR A 9 20.68 -16.45 3.32
CA TYR A 9 20.92 -16.63 1.88
C TYR A 9 20.28 -17.92 1.36
N ARG A 10 20.44 -19.04 2.10
CA ARG A 10 19.82 -20.32 1.71
C ARG A 10 18.30 -20.24 1.73
N ALA A 11 17.72 -19.60 2.75
CA ALA A 11 16.27 -19.39 2.84
C ALA A 11 15.76 -18.55 1.68
N ASP A 12 16.43 -17.44 1.34
CA ASP A 12 16.06 -16.58 0.21
C ASP A 12 16.11 -17.34 -1.13
N LYS A 13 17.17 -18.14 -1.36
CA LYS A 13 17.29 -19.01 -2.55
C LYS A 13 16.19 -20.08 -2.60
N LEU A 14 15.85 -20.67 -1.46
CA LEU A 14 14.77 -21.64 -1.39
C LEU A 14 13.42 -21.01 -1.73
N VAL A 15 13.10 -19.83 -1.17
CA VAL A 15 11.88 -19.09 -1.49
C VAL A 15 11.84 -18.77 -2.98
N ALA A 16 12.93 -18.28 -3.57
CA ALA A 16 13.00 -17.98 -4.98
C ALA A 16 12.74 -19.22 -5.86
N GLU A 17 13.34 -20.39 -5.49
CA GLU A 17 13.14 -21.64 -6.24
C GLU A 17 11.72 -22.17 -6.11
N LEU A 18 11.12 -22.12 -4.92
CA LEU A 18 9.76 -22.57 -4.68
C LEU A 18 8.69 -21.71 -5.38
N THR A 19 8.97 -20.42 -5.56
CA THR A 19 8.03 -19.46 -6.16
C THR A 19 8.29 -19.14 -7.63
N LYS A 20 9.29 -19.77 -8.26
CA LYS A 20 9.74 -19.46 -9.63
C LYS A 20 8.68 -19.67 -10.72
N ASN A 21 7.72 -20.57 -10.47
CA ASN A 21 6.64 -20.89 -11.42
C ASN A 21 5.35 -20.12 -11.13
N GLU A 22 5.35 -19.30 -10.06
CA GLU A 22 4.20 -18.49 -9.69
C GLU A 22 4.15 -17.21 -10.51
N ASN A 23 2.93 -16.76 -10.86
CA ASN A 23 2.77 -15.46 -11.51
C ASN A 23 2.88 -14.33 -10.48
N LEU A 24 4.10 -13.78 -10.37
CA LEU A 24 4.42 -12.68 -9.47
C LEU A 24 4.35 -11.31 -10.17
N GLU A 25 3.97 -11.30 -11.46
CA GLU A 25 3.86 -10.05 -12.22
C GLU A 25 2.71 -9.17 -11.67
N VAL A 26 2.98 -7.88 -11.56
CA VAL A 26 2.03 -6.84 -11.20
C VAL A 26 1.94 -5.85 -12.33
N SER A 27 0.75 -5.67 -12.89
CA SER A 27 0.53 -4.68 -13.95
C SER A 27 0.51 -3.26 -13.39
N ASP A 28 0.79 -2.27 -14.24
CA ASP A 28 0.70 -0.86 -13.85
C ASP A 28 -0.73 -0.47 -13.49
N ALA A 29 -1.72 -1.06 -14.13
CA ALA A 29 -3.13 -0.85 -13.79
C ALA A 29 -3.47 -1.34 -12.37
N GLU A 30 -2.95 -2.53 -11.97
CA GLU A 30 -3.14 -3.09 -10.62
C GLU A 30 -2.41 -2.26 -9.55
N ALA A 31 -1.27 -1.69 -9.91
CA ALA A 31 -0.48 -0.87 -9.01
C ALA A 31 -0.83 0.62 -9.03
N LYS A 32 -1.76 1.04 -9.91
CA LYS A 32 -2.06 2.46 -10.15
C LYS A 32 -2.35 3.21 -8.85
N VAL A 33 -1.72 4.37 -8.72
CA VAL A 33 -1.93 5.34 -7.64
C VAL A 33 -2.29 6.67 -8.27
N ILE A 34 -3.28 7.35 -7.67
CA ILE A 34 -3.74 8.68 -8.10
C ILE A 34 -3.76 9.65 -6.92
N GLY A 35 -3.57 10.93 -7.20
CA GLY A 35 -3.77 12.03 -6.26
C GLY A 35 -5.08 12.75 -6.52
N ILE A 36 -5.86 12.95 -5.47
CA ILE A 36 -7.13 13.68 -5.57
C ILE A 36 -7.24 14.75 -4.49
N GLN A 37 -8.08 15.73 -4.77
CA GLN A 37 -8.64 16.63 -3.77
C GLN A 37 -10.12 16.32 -3.59
N GLN A 38 -10.62 16.43 -2.33
CA GLN A 38 -12.03 16.20 -2.03
C GLN A 38 -12.63 17.31 -1.18
N ILE A 39 -13.89 17.60 -1.42
CA ILE A 39 -14.72 18.48 -0.60
C ILE A 39 -15.83 17.62 -0.02
N GLU A 40 -16.01 17.66 1.28
CA GLU A 40 -17.07 16.95 2.00
C GLU A 40 -18.08 17.96 2.56
N LEU A 41 -19.37 17.75 2.31
CA LEU A 41 -20.45 18.68 2.63
C LEU A 41 -21.64 17.94 3.26
N ASP A 42 -22.40 18.64 4.11
CA ASP A 42 -23.51 18.03 4.85
C ASP A 42 -24.86 18.13 4.10
N SER A 43 -24.97 19.01 3.10
CA SER A 43 -26.23 19.18 2.35
C SER A 43 -26.02 19.24 0.84
N ARG A 44 -27.00 18.72 0.11
CA ARG A 44 -27.01 18.74 -1.35
C ARG A 44 -27.03 20.16 -1.91
N ALA A 45 -27.80 21.06 -1.30
CA ALA A 45 -27.91 22.45 -1.76
C ALA A 45 -26.56 23.19 -1.61
N GLU A 46 -25.82 22.92 -0.52
CA GLU A 46 -24.45 23.41 -0.34
C GLU A 46 -23.50 22.82 -1.40
N ALA A 47 -23.63 21.52 -1.69
CA ALA A 47 -22.84 20.84 -2.71
C ALA A 47 -23.09 21.40 -4.12
N GLU A 48 -24.31 21.74 -4.48
CA GLU A 48 -24.65 22.37 -5.77
C GLU A 48 -23.99 23.75 -5.92
N ASN A 49 -24.01 24.57 -4.87
CA ASN A 49 -23.35 25.87 -4.87
C ASN A 49 -21.83 25.74 -4.96
N VAL A 50 -21.23 24.82 -4.19
CA VAL A 50 -19.79 24.60 -4.18
C VAL A 50 -19.32 23.99 -5.49
N LEU A 51 -20.09 23.08 -6.10
CA LEU A 51 -19.78 22.52 -7.41
C LEU A 51 -19.71 23.60 -8.50
N ALA A 52 -20.67 24.52 -8.50
CA ALA A 52 -20.65 25.64 -9.44
C ALA A 52 -19.40 26.53 -9.29
N LEU A 53 -18.93 26.73 -8.04
CA LEU A 53 -17.67 27.43 -7.78
C LEU A 53 -16.45 26.62 -8.25
N ALA A 54 -16.46 25.30 -8.00
CA ALA A 54 -15.34 24.42 -8.35
C ALA A 54 -15.19 24.19 -9.87
N GLN A 55 -16.28 24.32 -10.62
CA GLN A 55 -16.31 24.21 -12.07
C GLN A 55 -16.09 25.55 -12.80
N ALA A 56 -15.98 26.65 -12.07
CA ALA A 56 -15.74 27.96 -12.68
C ALA A 56 -14.35 27.99 -13.35
N GLU A 57 -14.23 28.78 -14.40
CA GLU A 57 -12.96 28.95 -15.11
C GLU A 57 -11.85 29.46 -14.16
N LYS A 58 -10.71 28.77 -14.11
CA LYS A 58 -9.58 29.05 -13.20
C LYS A 58 -9.89 28.95 -11.70
N ALA A 59 -10.91 28.14 -11.32
CA ALA A 59 -11.21 27.92 -9.93
C ALA A 59 -10.03 27.25 -9.19
N ASP A 60 -9.67 27.80 -8.04
CA ASP A 60 -8.74 27.16 -7.12
C ASP A 60 -9.52 26.17 -6.24
N PHE A 61 -9.52 24.89 -6.64
CA PHE A 61 -10.24 23.85 -5.94
C PHE A 61 -9.71 23.66 -4.50
N GLY A 62 -8.40 23.80 -4.29
CA GLY A 62 -7.80 23.67 -2.96
C GLY A 62 -8.28 24.78 -2.01
N ALA A 63 -8.34 26.03 -2.48
CA ALA A 63 -8.87 27.15 -1.70
C ALA A 63 -10.36 26.97 -1.40
N ILE A 64 -11.15 26.46 -2.35
CA ILE A 64 -12.58 26.16 -2.16
C ILE A 64 -12.72 25.02 -1.14
N ALA A 65 -11.92 23.96 -1.25
CA ALA A 65 -11.93 22.85 -0.31
C ALA A 65 -11.57 23.30 1.11
N ALA A 66 -10.53 24.11 1.27
CA ALA A 66 -10.14 24.66 2.57
C ALA A 66 -11.23 25.52 3.22
N LYS A 67 -12.06 26.20 2.40
CA LYS A 67 -13.12 27.10 2.88
C LYS A 67 -14.41 26.38 3.22
N TYR A 68 -14.82 25.40 2.42
CA TYR A 68 -16.16 24.82 2.48
C TYR A 68 -16.21 23.38 2.96
N SER A 69 -15.11 22.63 2.86
CA SER A 69 -15.08 21.23 3.27
C SER A 69 -15.23 21.08 4.78
N LYS A 70 -16.08 20.16 5.20
CA LYS A 70 -16.22 19.76 6.62
C LYS A 70 -15.05 18.92 7.10
N ASN A 71 -14.32 18.31 6.17
CA ASN A 71 -13.15 17.54 6.48
C ASN A 71 -11.89 18.35 6.19
N SER A 72 -10.96 18.42 7.15
CA SER A 72 -9.67 19.11 6.99
C SER A 72 -8.70 18.37 6.08
N ARG A 73 -8.89 17.07 5.85
CA ARG A 73 -8.10 16.28 4.91
C ARG A 73 -8.71 16.38 3.52
N THR A 74 -8.34 17.40 2.80
CA THR A 74 -8.80 17.65 1.43
C THR A 74 -7.98 16.90 0.40
N ASP A 75 -6.69 16.72 0.61
CA ASP A 75 -5.78 16.00 -0.28
C ASP A 75 -5.69 14.52 0.12
N ARG A 76 -5.85 13.63 -0.85
CA ARG A 76 -5.76 12.18 -0.66
C ARG A 76 -5.00 11.52 -1.80
N THR A 77 -4.21 10.52 -1.45
CA THR A 77 -3.64 9.57 -2.40
C THR A 77 -4.49 8.29 -2.35
N LEU A 78 -4.93 7.82 -3.49
CA LEU A 78 -5.72 6.60 -3.63
C LEU A 78 -4.94 5.55 -4.39
N GLU A 79 -4.94 4.34 -3.85
CA GLU A 79 -4.39 3.14 -4.48
C GLU A 79 -5.52 2.33 -5.12
N TRP A 80 -5.32 1.89 -6.35
CA TRP A 80 -6.30 1.04 -7.01
C TRP A 80 -6.50 -0.28 -6.23
N GLN A 81 -7.74 -0.66 -6.01
CA GLN A 81 -8.08 -1.94 -5.39
C GLN A 81 -9.36 -2.51 -6.00
N LYS A 82 -9.51 -3.81 -5.90
CA LYS A 82 -10.64 -4.51 -6.52
C LYS A 82 -11.98 -4.12 -5.89
N ASP A 83 -11.98 -3.93 -4.58
CA ASP A 83 -13.19 -3.66 -3.78
C ASP A 83 -13.27 -2.17 -3.39
N MET A 84 -13.15 -1.29 -4.39
CA MET A 84 -13.29 0.16 -4.21
C MET A 84 -14.72 0.55 -3.87
N ASP A 85 -14.86 1.52 -2.97
CA ASP A 85 -16.14 2.17 -2.71
C ASP A 85 -16.60 3.08 -3.87
N THR A 86 -17.76 3.68 -3.73
CA THR A 86 -18.35 4.53 -4.79
C THR A 86 -17.51 5.78 -5.06
N LEU A 87 -16.94 6.41 -4.02
CA LEU A 87 -16.11 7.61 -4.17
C LEU A 87 -14.76 7.27 -4.81
N GLU A 88 -14.13 6.19 -4.35
CA GLU A 88 -12.86 5.73 -4.91
C GLU A 88 -13.00 5.37 -6.39
N ARG A 89 -14.06 4.63 -6.74
CA ARG A 89 -14.33 4.27 -8.15
C ARG A 89 -14.53 5.50 -9.01
N ALA A 90 -15.36 6.46 -8.56
CA ALA A 90 -15.55 7.71 -9.26
C ALA A 90 -14.26 8.51 -9.41
N ALA A 91 -13.38 8.49 -8.39
CA ALA A 91 -12.09 9.16 -8.46
C ALA A 91 -11.17 8.57 -9.55
N PHE A 92 -11.15 7.23 -9.70
CA PHE A 92 -10.35 6.55 -10.73
C PHE A 92 -10.88 6.73 -12.17
N GLU A 93 -12.14 7.16 -12.33
CA GLU A 93 -12.74 7.49 -13.63
C GLU A 93 -12.45 8.93 -14.09
N LEU A 94 -11.93 9.78 -13.18
CA LEU A 94 -11.58 11.16 -13.52
C LEU A 94 -10.27 11.25 -14.30
N GLU A 95 -10.28 12.13 -15.30
CA GLU A 95 -9.08 12.55 -16.00
C GLU A 95 -8.28 13.59 -15.17
N GLN A 96 -7.05 13.86 -15.60
CA GLN A 96 -6.20 14.89 -15.00
C GLN A 96 -6.93 16.24 -14.96
N ASP A 97 -6.96 16.88 -13.79
CA ASP A 97 -7.62 18.16 -13.47
C ASP A 97 -9.16 18.16 -13.57
N GLN A 98 -9.77 17.03 -13.87
CA GLN A 98 -11.22 16.91 -13.93
C GLN A 98 -11.85 16.97 -12.55
N VAL A 99 -13.01 17.66 -12.47
CA VAL A 99 -13.86 17.73 -11.27
C VAL A 99 -15.07 16.82 -11.48
N SER A 100 -15.40 16.03 -10.47
CA SER A 100 -16.56 15.13 -10.49
C SER A 100 -17.88 15.90 -10.42
N GLY A 101 -18.99 15.21 -10.64
CA GLY A 101 -20.29 15.64 -10.13
C GLY A 101 -20.39 15.53 -8.61
N ILE A 102 -21.59 15.77 -8.10
CA ILE A 102 -21.90 15.53 -6.69
C ILE A 102 -22.08 14.03 -6.46
N LEU A 103 -21.29 13.48 -5.56
CA LEU A 103 -21.34 12.07 -5.13
C LEU A 103 -21.96 12.02 -3.73
N GLU A 104 -22.83 11.04 -3.49
CA GLU A 104 -23.46 10.84 -2.20
C GLU A 104 -23.01 9.53 -1.56
N GLN A 105 -22.51 9.60 -0.33
CA GLN A 105 -22.10 8.42 0.44
C GLN A 105 -22.31 8.69 1.94
N GLY A 106 -22.95 7.74 2.63
CA GLY A 106 -23.15 7.82 4.08
C GLY A 106 -23.93 9.04 4.56
N GLY A 107 -24.84 9.59 3.74
CA GLY A 107 -25.63 10.78 4.06
C GLY A 107 -24.85 12.10 3.93
N ARG A 108 -23.68 12.09 3.30
CA ARG A 108 -22.85 13.25 2.98
C ARG A 108 -22.63 13.38 1.48
N TYR A 109 -22.25 14.57 1.07
CA TYR A 109 -22.04 14.92 -0.32
C TYR A 109 -20.57 15.25 -0.56
N TYR A 110 -20.04 14.71 -1.65
CA TYR A 110 -18.63 14.82 -2.00
C TYR A 110 -18.46 15.37 -3.41
N ILE A 111 -17.45 16.23 -3.58
CA ILE A 111 -16.96 16.69 -4.86
C ILE A 111 -15.49 16.35 -4.90
N LEU A 112 -15.06 15.68 -5.98
CA LEU A 112 -13.69 15.24 -6.14
C LEU A 112 -13.02 15.99 -7.30
N LYS A 113 -11.73 16.23 -7.19
CA LYS A 113 -10.89 16.68 -8.30
C LYS A 113 -9.68 15.76 -8.40
N CYS A 114 -9.40 15.25 -9.59
CA CYS A 114 -8.17 14.54 -9.87
C CYS A 114 -7.03 15.55 -10.07
N VAL A 115 -6.02 15.52 -9.19
CA VAL A 115 -4.85 16.39 -9.27
C VAL A 115 -3.62 15.67 -9.84
N ASN A 116 -3.62 14.35 -9.78
CA ASN A 116 -2.60 13.51 -10.40
C ASN A 116 -3.26 12.20 -10.86
N ALA A 117 -3.54 12.07 -12.14
CA ALA A 117 -4.22 10.89 -12.69
C ALA A 117 -3.34 9.63 -12.72
N TYR A 118 -2.02 9.78 -12.56
CA TYR A 118 -1.06 8.69 -12.48
C TYR A 118 0.21 9.15 -11.76
N ASP A 119 0.35 8.77 -10.50
CA ASP A 119 1.55 9.03 -9.71
C ASP A 119 2.60 7.95 -10.01
N GLU A 120 3.59 8.30 -10.83
CA GLU A 120 4.62 7.36 -11.29
C GLU A 120 5.44 6.78 -10.13
N GLU A 121 5.89 7.65 -9.21
CA GLU A 121 6.73 7.24 -8.09
C GLU A 121 5.96 6.34 -7.11
N ALA A 122 4.78 6.76 -6.70
CA ALA A 122 3.92 5.98 -5.80
C ALA A 122 3.46 4.67 -6.46
N THR A 123 3.16 4.67 -7.77
CA THR A 123 2.79 3.47 -8.53
C THR A 123 3.96 2.48 -8.60
N ALA A 124 5.18 2.94 -8.88
CA ALA A 124 6.37 2.08 -8.93
C ALA A 124 6.68 1.47 -7.55
N ALA A 125 6.60 2.28 -6.48
CA ALA A 125 6.79 1.81 -5.11
C ALA A 125 5.73 0.76 -4.75
N ARG A 126 4.46 1.01 -5.08
CA ARG A 126 3.36 0.07 -4.85
C ARG A 126 3.51 -1.22 -5.65
N LYS A 127 3.94 -1.13 -6.91
CA LYS A 127 4.20 -2.29 -7.77
C LYS A 127 5.22 -3.23 -7.14
N SER A 128 6.31 -2.68 -6.60
CA SER A 128 7.33 -3.44 -5.89
C SER A 128 6.78 -4.10 -4.62
N ARG A 129 5.95 -3.38 -3.84
CA ARG A 129 5.29 -3.91 -2.64
C ARG A 129 4.35 -5.06 -2.98
N LEU A 130 3.48 -4.90 -3.97
CA LEU A 130 2.54 -5.93 -4.41
C LEU A 130 3.26 -7.17 -4.95
N ALA A 131 4.35 -7.02 -5.69
CA ALA A 131 5.16 -8.14 -6.15
C ALA A 131 5.77 -8.92 -4.97
N GLN A 132 6.27 -8.21 -3.96
CA GLN A 132 6.78 -8.86 -2.74
C GLN A 132 5.67 -9.56 -1.94
N GLU A 133 4.49 -8.96 -1.84
CA GLU A 133 3.31 -9.59 -1.22
C GLU A 133 2.87 -10.86 -1.96
N LYS A 134 2.80 -10.81 -3.29
CA LYS A 134 2.51 -12.00 -4.13
C LYS A 134 3.53 -13.11 -3.89
N LYS A 135 4.84 -12.78 -3.85
CA LYS A 135 5.90 -13.74 -3.56
C LYS A 135 5.75 -14.36 -2.17
N THR A 136 5.46 -13.54 -1.17
CA THR A 136 5.24 -14.00 0.21
C THR A 136 4.03 -14.92 0.29
N ASN A 137 2.91 -14.55 -0.30
CA ASN A 137 1.69 -15.35 -0.29
C ASN A 137 1.87 -16.68 -1.03
N ALA A 138 2.55 -16.67 -2.19
CA ALA A 138 2.89 -17.89 -2.93
C ALA A 138 3.76 -18.83 -2.08
N PHE A 139 4.77 -18.31 -1.40
CA PHE A 139 5.59 -19.07 -0.48
C PHE A 139 4.78 -19.64 0.70
N LEU A 140 3.95 -18.82 1.35
CA LEU A 140 3.12 -19.26 2.47
C LEU A 140 2.14 -20.35 2.06
N GLY A 141 1.59 -20.29 0.86
CA GLY A 141 0.72 -21.32 0.30
C GLY A 141 1.41 -22.70 0.20
N ILE A 142 2.73 -22.74 0.05
CA ILE A 142 3.52 -23.97 0.03
C ILE A 142 3.97 -24.35 1.45
N TYR A 143 4.43 -23.37 2.22
CA TYR A 143 5.06 -23.56 3.53
C TYR A 143 4.06 -24.00 4.61
N GLU A 144 2.89 -23.39 4.68
CA GLU A 144 1.91 -23.72 5.73
C GLU A 144 1.41 -25.18 5.68
N PRO A 145 1.05 -25.77 4.51
CA PRO A 145 0.72 -27.19 4.42
C PRO A 145 1.90 -28.07 4.85
N TYR A 146 3.11 -27.72 4.42
CA TYR A 146 4.32 -28.47 4.79
C TYR A 146 4.52 -28.50 6.31
N VAL A 147 4.40 -27.36 6.98
CA VAL A 147 4.54 -27.29 8.45
C VAL A 147 3.45 -28.08 9.17
N LYS A 148 2.21 -28.07 8.67
CA LYS A 148 1.11 -28.84 9.25
C LYS A 148 1.34 -30.35 9.16
N GLU A 149 1.98 -30.82 8.10
CA GLU A 149 2.28 -32.25 7.90
C GLU A 149 3.52 -32.71 8.68
N HIS A 150 4.45 -31.79 8.96
CA HIS A 150 5.72 -32.11 9.61
C HIS A 150 5.79 -31.59 11.04
N THR A 151 5.62 -32.52 12.01
CA THR A 151 5.74 -32.18 13.43
C THR A 151 7.22 -32.04 13.81
N VAL A 152 7.65 -30.85 14.19
CA VAL A 152 8.97 -30.63 14.77
C VAL A 152 8.96 -31.11 16.23
N LYS A 153 9.57 -32.27 16.51
CA LYS A 153 9.80 -32.73 17.88
C LYS A 153 11.12 -32.14 18.37
N LEU A 154 11.07 -31.16 19.24
CA LEU A 154 12.24 -30.71 19.99
C LEU A 154 12.66 -31.83 20.94
N LYS A 155 13.75 -32.54 20.62
CA LYS A 155 14.41 -33.42 21.57
C LYS A 155 15.11 -32.53 22.59
N LYS A 156 14.56 -32.48 23.83
CA LYS A 156 15.15 -31.85 25.03
C LYS A 156 16.07 -30.68 24.74
N LEU A 157 15.60 -29.49 25.01
CA LEU A 157 16.49 -28.34 25.17
C LEU A 157 17.58 -28.73 26.17
N PRO A 158 18.87 -28.49 25.92
CA PRO A 158 19.88 -28.53 26.96
C PRO A 158 19.37 -27.69 28.14
N GLY A 159 19.50 -28.18 29.34
CA GLY A 159 18.85 -27.60 30.55
C GLY A 159 19.32 -26.20 30.95
N ASP A 160 20.09 -25.53 30.14
CA ASP A 160 20.46 -24.14 30.35
C ASP A 160 19.61 -23.27 29.41
N VAL A 161 18.66 -22.55 30.00
CA VAL A 161 17.99 -21.44 29.34
C VAL A 161 19.08 -20.43 28.98
N VAL A 162 19.39 -20.28 27.71
CA VAL A 162 20.22 -19.17 27.27
C VAL A 162 19.37 -17.91 27.43
N GLU A 163 19.52 -17.24 28.57
CA GLU A 163 19.03 -15.89 28.73
C GLU A 163 19.84 -15.01 27.74
N PHE A 164 19.17 -14.50 26.73
CA PHE A 164 19.69 -13.38 25.94
C PHE A 164 19.69 -12.14 26.85
N SER A 165 20.67 -12.05 27.74
CA SER A 165 21.00 -10.78 28.34
C SER A 165 21.53 -9.88 27.23
N GLY A 166 20.75 -8.88 26.82
CA GLY A 166 21.17 -7.90 25.86
C GLY A 166 22.46 -7.25 26.32
N GLY A 167 23.59 -7.74 25.81
CA GLY A 167 24.89 -7.12 26.03
C GLY A 167 24.91 -5.79 25.25
N GLU A 168 25.43 -4.76 25.90
CA GLU A 168 25.80 -3.51 25.24
C GLU A 168 26.75 -3.87 24.07
N GLY A 169 26.24 -3.78 22.82
CA GLY A 169 27.05 -4.02 21.62
C GLY A 169 26.37 -4.75 20.46
N CYS A 170 25.20 -5.36 20.64
CA CYS A 170 24.45 -6.00 19.55
C CYS A 170 23.14 -5.27 19.26
N THR A 171 23.21 -4.03 18.86
CA THR A 171 22.05 -3.21 18.51
C THR A 171 21.84 -3.05 17.00
N ALA A 172 22.28 -4.03 16.19
CA ALA A 172 21.97 -4.01 14.76
C ALA A 172 20.54 -4.53 14.53
N ASP A 173 19.58 -3.63 14.61
CA ASP A 173 18.20 -3.85 14.21
C ASP A 173 18.00 -3.80 12.69
N ASN A 174 19.07 -3.48 11.95
CA ASN A 174 19.08 -3.26 10.50
C ASN A 174 19.70 -4.42 9.68
N PHE A 175 19.85 -5.62 10.26
CA PHE A 175 20.45 -6.77 9.60
C PHE A 175 19.86 -7.03 8.20
N PHE A 176 18.52 -7.04 8.09
CA PHE A 176 17.84 -7.33 6.83
C PHE A 176 18.02 -6.20 5.81
N GLN A 177 18.09 -4.95 6.23
CA GLN A 177 18.37 -3.81 5.36
C GLN A 177 19.77 -3.89 4.77
N LEU A 178 20.77 -4.22 5.62
CA LEU A 178 22.15 -4.41 5.18
C LEU A 178 22.29 -5.61 4.24
N TYR A 179 21.60 -6.72 4.53
CA TYR A 179 21.59 -7.90 3.67
C TYR A 179 21.03 -7.55 2.28
N HIS A 180 19.83 -6.94 2.21
CA HIS A 180 19.25 -6.55 0.93
C HIS A 180 20.09 -5.53 0.16
N GLY A 181 20.69 -4.56 0.84
CA GLY A 181 21.58 -3.58 0.21
C GLY A 181 22.84 -4.21 -0.43
N TYR A 182 23.30 -5.36 0.09
CA TYR A 182 24.50 -6.05 -0.40
C TYR A 182 24.22 -7.08 -1.50
N PHE A 183 23.08 -7.79 -1.42
CA PHE A 183 22.81 -8.96 -2.25
C PHE A 183 21.67 -8.78 -3.27
N SER A 184 20.98 -7.64 -3.27
CA SER A 184 19.90 -7.32 -4.22
C SER A 184 20.36 -6.44 -5.39
N LYS A 185 21.67 -6.52 -5.74
CA LYS A 185 22.23 -5.86 -6.93
C LYS A 185 22.20 -6.79 -8.12
#